data_57903239d082de829e598cdb1c03eefa
#
_entry.id   57903239d082de829e598cdb1c03eefa
#
_cell.length_a   1.000
_cell.length_b   1.000
_cell.length_c   1.000
_cell.angle_alpha   90.00
_cell.angle_beta   90.00
_cell.angle_gamma   90.00
#
_symmetry.space_group_name_H-M   'P 1'
#
loop_
_entity.id
_entity.type
_entity.pdbx_description
1 polymer ?
#
loop_
_entity_poly.entity_id
_entity_poly.type
_entity_poly.pdbx_seq_one_letter_code
_entity_poly.pdbx_strand_id
1 'polypeptide(L)'
;MQELEAQANEGRITLYYADESHTCTEGYVPYGWQLEGEHVFIPSQRVARLNIFGMITRDNRYEGFTTTERMTADKIVSFLDDFSFRISKDTFVVLDNATVHRNRWIKELRPIWEKRGLFLFFLPPYSPHLNIAETLWRILKGKWIRPQDYMTKDTLFYATNRALADIGKGLNIHFFKHVA
;
A
#
# COMPACT_ATOMS: atom_id res chain seq x y z
N MET A 1 -14.13 10.75 8.13
CA MET A 1 -12.67 10.62 8.34
C MET A 1 -12.20 11.21 9.65
N GLN A 2 -12.43 12.48 9.95
CA GLN A 2 -11.95 13.12 11.19
C GLN A 2 -12.36 12.37 12.47
N GLU A 3 -13.59 11.89 12.53
CA GLU A 3 -14.08 11.10 13.66
C GLU A 3 -13.35 9.77 13.82
N LEU A 4 -13.11 9.04 12.71
CA LEU A 4 -12.34 7.79 12.74
C LEU A 4 -10.89 8.03 13.16
N GLU A 5 -10.27 9.12 12.70
CA GLU A 5 -8.93 9.50 13.12
C GLU A 5 -8.86 9.86 14.61
N ALA A 6 -9.87 10.57 15.14
CA ALA A 6 -9.96 10.86 16.57
C ALA A 6 -10.06 9.58 17.40
N GLN A 7 -10.96 8.66 17.04
CA GLN A 7 -11.11 7.39 17.73
C GLN A 7 -9.86 6.51 17.65
N ALA A 8 -9.15 6.53 16.52
CA ALA A 8 -7.89 5.81 16.36
C ALA A 8 -6.77 6.42 17.22
N ASN A 9 -6.67 7.75 17.28
CA ASN A 9 -5.71 8.46 18.15
C ASN A 9 -5.96 8.18 19.63
N GLU A 10 -7.21 8.01 20.04
CA GLU A 10 -7.61 7.62 21.39
C GLU A 10 -7.43 6.11 21.67
N GLY A 11 -7.00 5.34 20.67
CA GLY A 11 -6.79 3.90 20.78
C GLY A 11 -8.06 3.07 20.85
N ARG A 12 -9.24 3.65 20.60
CA ARG A 12 -10.53 2.95 20.61
C ARG A 12 -10.68 1.98 19.44
N ILE A 13 -10.15 2.37 18.28
CA ILE A 13 -10.17 1.55 17.05
C ILE A 13 -8.77 1.45 16.46
N THR A 14 -8.60 0.54 15.50
CA THR A 14 -7.47 0.54 14.57
C THR A 14 -7.92 1.11 13.22
N LEU A 15 -7.16 2.03 12.65
CA LEU A 15 -7.46 2.66 11.36
C LEU A 15 -6.33 2.40 10.38
N TYR A 16 -6.58 1.52 9.41
CA TYR A 16 -5.70 1.25 8.29
C TYR A 16 -6.12 2.05 7.05
N TYR A 17 -5.15 2.45 6.27
CA TYR A 17 -5.33 3.02 4.94
C TYR A 17 -4.73 2.06 3.93
N ALA A 18 -5.56 1.59 3.03
CA ALA A 18 -5.22 0.56 2.06
C ALA A 18 -5.13 1.12 0.65
N ASP A 19 -4.17 0.59 -0.12
CA ASP A 19 -4.01 0.95 -1.53
C ASP A 19 -3.21 -0.13 -2.27
N GLU A 20 -3.32 -0.12 -3.60
CA GLU A 20 -2.56 -0.95 -4.51
C GLU A 20 -1.36 -0.19 -5.06
N SER A 21 -0.23 -0.89 -5.21
CA SER A 21 0.95 -0.33 -5.85
C SER A 21 1.72 -1.41 -6.60
N HIS A 22 2.85 -1.04 -7.18
CA HIS A 22 3.77 -1.99 -7.78
C HIS A 22 5.19 -1.43 -7.83
N THR A 23 6.16 -2.33 -7.92
CA THR A 23 7.53 -2.03 -8.34
C THR A 23 7.82 -2.77 -9.63
N CYS A 24 8.63 -2.19 -10.52
CA CYS A 24 9.02 -2.82 -11.78
C CYS A 24 10.48 -2.49 -12.11
N THR A 25 11.11 -3.35 -12.90
CA THR A 25 12.51 -3.19 -13.32
C THR A 25 12.73 -2.08 -14.34
N GLU A 26 11.66 -1.49 -14.89
CA GLU A 26 11.75 -0.17 -15.50
C GLU A 26 12.10 0.86 -14.42
N GLY A 27 13.37 1.22 -14.34
CA GLY A 27 13.86 2.11 -13.30
C GLY A 27 13.06 3.42 -13.30
N TYR A 28 12.50 3.75 -12.16
CA TYR A 28 12.01 5.08 -11.91
C TYR A 28 13.23 6.02 -11.82
N VAL A 29 13.68 6.55 -12.96
CA VAL A 29 14.67 7.63 -13.03
C VAL A 29 13.86 8.90 -13.21
N PRO A 30 13.50 9.61 -12.12
CA PRO A 30 12.63 10.78 -12.23
C PRO A 30 13.28 11.92 -13.00
N TYR A 31 14.60 12.06 -12.90
CA TYR A 31 15.41 13.04 -13.62
C TYR A 31 16.86 12.57 -13.67
N GLY A 32 17.51 12.63 -14.82
CA GLY A 32 18.94 12.45 -15.02
C GLY A 32 19.52 13.72 -15.64
N TRP A 33 20.65 14.20 -15.15
CA TRP A 33 21.45 15.21 -15.87
C TRP A 33 22.16 14.48 -16.99
N GLN A 34 22.03 15.01 -18.22
CA GLN A 34 22.67 14.51 -19.41
C GLN A 34 23.40 15.67 -20.04
N LEU A 35 24.66 15.47 -20.43
CA LEU A 35 25.38 16.43 -21.22
C LEU A 35 24.84 16.42 -22.65
N GLU A 36 24.87 17.57 -23.31
CA GLU A 36 24.41 17.70 -24.68
C GLU A 36 25.23 16.76 -25.59
N GLY A 37 24.55 15.86 -26.30
CA GLY A 37 25.18 14.86 -27.16
C GLY A 37 25.45 13.50 -26.52
N GLU A 38 25.22 13.30 -25.22
CA GLU A 38 25.27 11.97 -24.58
C GLU A 38 23.94 11.26 -24.68
N HIS A 39 23.98 9.98 -25.08
CA HIS A 39 22.79 9.09 -25.06
C HIS A 39 22.94 8.07 -23.93
N VAL A 40 22.14 8.21 -22.90
CA VAL A 40 22.03 7.19 -21.84
C VAL A 40 21.08 6.11 -22.33
N PHE A 41 21.64 4.97 -22.72
CA PHE A 41 20.83 3.80 -23.08
C PHE A 41 20.41 3.06 -21.81
N ILE A 42 19.11 3.05 -21.53
CA ILE A 42 18.54 2.15 -20.51
C ILE A 42 18.24 0.83 -21.23
N PRO A 43 18.94 -0.28 -20.91
CA PRO A 43 18.67 -1.55 -21.58
C PRO A 43 17.23 -1.99 -21.28
N SER A 44 16.43 -2.12 -22.33
CA SER A 44 15.06 -2.64 -22.26
C SER A 44 15.11 -4.16 -22.05
N GLN A 45 15.14 -4.59 -20.79
CA GLN A 45 14.86 -5.97 -20.43
C GLN A 45 13.35 -6.19 -20.30
N ARG A 46 12.88 -7.46 -20.38
CA ARG A 46 11.50 -7.78 -20.06
C ARG A 46 11.15 -7.21 -18.68
N VAL A 47 10.16 -6.31 -18.65
CA VAL A 47 9.73 -5.63 -17.43
C VAL A 47 9.19 -6.67 -16.45
N ALA A 48 9.94 -6.91 -15.39
CA ALA A 48 9.43 -7.68 -14.28
C ALA A 48 8.67 -6.75 -13.33
N ARG A 49 7.48 -7.16 -12.93
CA ARG A 49 6.59 -6.38 -12.07
C ARG A 49 6.21 -7.17 -10.83
N LEU A 50 6.30 -6.53 -9.68
CA LEU A 50 5.79 -7.02 -8.42
C LEU A 50 4.63 -6.12 -7.99
N ASN A 51 3.42 -6.67 -7.96
CA ASN A 51 2.23 -5.98 -7.50
C ASN A 51 2.14 -6.09 -5.98
N ILE A 52 1.67 -5.05 -5.33
CA ILE A 52 1.58 -4.90 -3.88
C ILE A 52 0.16 -4.48 -3.54
N PHE A 53 -0.49 -5.15 -2.61
CA PHE A 53 -1.59 -4.60 -1.84
C PHE A 53 -1.09 -4.38 -0.42
N GLY A 54 -1.29 -3.19 0.12
CA GLY A 54 -0.81 -2.87 1.46
C GLY A 54 -1.74 -1.95 2.21
N MET A 55 -1.76 -2.13 3.52
CA MET A 55 -2.50 -1.33 4.47
C MET A 55 -1.55 -0.83 5.54
N ILE A 56 -1.62 0.46 5.86
CA ILE A 56 -0.76 1.09 6.87
C ILE A 56 -1.57 1.96 7.82
N THR A 57 -1.19 1.94 9.10
CA THR A 57 -1.71 2.86 10.10
C THR A 57 -0.76 4.05 10.29
N ARG A 58 -1.23 5.13 10.93
CA ARG A 58 -0.35 6.29 11.23
C ARG A 58 0.77 5.96 12.23
N ASP A 59 0.62 4.91 13.02
CA ASP A 59 1.64 4.38 13.93
C ASP A 59 2.53 3.30 13.30
N ASN A 60 2.55 3.24 11.94
CA ASN A 60 3.39 2.36 11.14
C ASN A 60 3.14 0.84 11.32
N ARG A 61 1.96 0.40 11.71
CA ARG A 61 1.59 -1.00 11.55
C ARG A 61 1.27 -1.24 10.08
N TYR A 62 1.92 -2.23 9.50
CA TYR A 62 1.77 -2.60 8.10
C TYR A 62 1.24 -4.02 7.96
N GLU A 63 0.26 -4.20 7.11
CA GLU A 63 -0.29 -5.47 6.66
C GLU A 63 -0.39 -5.44 5.13
N GLY A 64 -0.05 -6.53 4.47
CA GLY A 64 -0.11 -6.57 3.02
C GLY A 64 0.48 -7.83 2.42
N PHE A 65 0.38 -7.94 1.10
CA PHE A 65 1.00 -9.03 0.35
C PHE A 65 1.52 -8.53 -0.98
N THR A 66 2.43 -9.30 -1.56
CA THR A 66 2.99 -9.05 -2.89
C THR A 66 2.71 -10.24 -3.81
N THR A 67 2.56 -9.97 -5.10
CA THR A 67 2.36 -11.00 -6.11
C THR A 67 2.96 -10.59 -7.45
N THR A 68 3.51 -11.54 -8.19
CA THR A 68 3.93 -11.36 -9.58
C THR A 68 2.77 -11.48 -10.57
N GLU A 69 1.65 -12.03 -10.12
CA GLU A 69 0.43 -12.10 -10.91
C GLU A 69 -0.33 -10.78 -10.87
N ARG A 70 -1.33 -10.66 -11.75
CA ARG A 70 -2.24 -9.51 -11.74
C ARG A 70 -2.91 -9.38 -10.37
N MET A 71 -2.90 -8.17 -9.82
CA MET A 71 -3.73 -7.85 -8.66
C MET A 71 -5.20 -7.90 -9.06
N THR A 72 -5.99 -8.66 -8.31
CA THR A 72 -7.43 -8.81 -8.55
C THR A 72 -8.20 -8.55 -7.26
N ALA A 73 -9.44 -8.12 -7.41
CA ALA A 73 -10.31 -7.90 -6.26
C ALA A 73 -10.48 -9.17 -5.41
N ASP A 74 -10.48 -10.35 -6.02
CA ASP A 74 -10.61 -11.61 -5.28
C ASP A 74 -9.41 -11.90 -4.37
N LYS A 75 -8.20 -11.54 -4.79
CA LYS A 75 -7.00 -11.65 -3.96
C LYS A 75 -7.07 -10.71 -2.75
N ILE A 76 -7.56 -9.49 -2.97
CA ILE A 76 -7.75 -8.50 -1.90
C ILE A 76 -8.84 -8.97 -0.93
N VAL A 77 -9.94 -9.50 -1.44
CA VAL A 77 -11.03 -10.07 -0.62
C VAL A 77 -10.52 -11.22 0.23
N SER A 78 -9.78 -12.17 -0.36
CA SER A 78 -9.19 -13.29 0.38
C SER A 78 -8.25 -12.81 1.48
N PHE A 79 -7.40 -11.82 1.17
CA PHE A 79 -6.50 -11.22 2.17
C PHE A 79 -7.27 -10.53 3.31
N LEU A 80 -8.32 -9.76 3.00
CA LEU A 80 -9.14 -9.09 4.01
C LEU A 80 -9.93 -10.09 4.87
N ASP A 81 -10.40 -11.19 4.27
CA ASP A 81 -11.06 -12.24 5.03
C ASP A 81 -10.10 -12.90 6.03
N ASP A 82 -8.92 -13.33 5.58
CA ASP A 82 -7.87 -13.85 6.46
C ASP A 82 -7.45 -12.84 7.54
N PHE A 83 -7.33 -11.57 7.18
CA PHE A 83 -7.01 -10.50 8.12
C PHE A 83 -8.09 -10.33 9.18
N SER A 84 -9.37 -10.49 8.81
CA SER A 84 -10.52 -10.35 9.73
C SER A 84 -10.51 -11.33 10.90
N PHE A 85 -9.81 -12.47 10.78
CA PHE A 85 -9.64 -13.43 11.88
C PHE A 85 -8.51 -13.07 12.86
N ARG A 86 -7.62 -12.15 12.48
CA ARG A 86 -6.43 -11.79 13.26
C ARG A 86 -6.58 -10.50 14.06
N ILE A 87 -7.63 -9.73 13.81
CA ILE A 87 -7.89 -8.47 14.50
C ILE A 87 -8.37 -8.74 15.94
N SER A 88 -7.95 -7.88 16.87
CA SER A 88 -8.28 -8.00 18.30
C SER A 88 -9.21 -6.90 18.81
N LYS A 89 -9.49 -5.91 17.97
CA LYS A 89 -10.42 -4.80 18.26
C LYS A 89 -11.00 -4.26 16.96
N ASP A 90 -12.02 -3.44 17.06
CA ASP A 90 -12.66 -2.82 15.91
C ASP A 90 -11.64 -2.13 15.02
N THR A 91 -11.60 -2.56 13.77
CA THR A 91 -10.62 -2.18 12.78
C THR A 91 -11.32 -1.64 11.54
N PHE A 92 -10.99 -0.42 11.19
CA PHE A 92 -11.46 0.23 9.97
C PHE A 92 -10.37 0.18 8.90
N VAL A 93 -10.75 -0.21 7.69
CA VAL A 93 -9.89 -0.17 6.51
C VAL A 93 -10.45 0.86 5.54
N VAL A 94 -9.69 1.93 5.34
CA VAL A 94 -9.99 2.99 4.38
C VAL A 94 -9.46 2.56 3.01
N LEU A 95 -10.33 2.53 2.02
CA LEU A 95 -10.03 2.15 0.64
C LEU A 95 -10.38 3.31 -0.29
N ASP A 96 -9.63 3.48 -1.35
CA ASP A 96 -10.10 4.29 -2.45
C ASP A 96 -11.23 3.56 -3.21
N ASN A 97 -12.01 4.32 -3.97
CA ASN A 97 -13.30 3.85 -4.51
C ASN A 97 -13.17 3.02 -5.80
N ALA A 98 -11.98 2.49 -6.16
CA ALA A 98 -11.77 2.03 -7.50
C ALA A 98 -12.42 0.65 -7.82
N THR A 99 -11.73 -0.44 -7.56
CA THR A 99 -12.12 -1.74 -8.15
C THR A 99 -12.77 -2.68 -7.14
N VAL A 100 -12.36 -2.56 -5.90
CA VAL A 100 -12.76 -3.45 -4.80
C VAL A 100 -14.25 -3.27 -4.46
N HIS A 101 -14.74 -2.03 -4.56
CA HIS A 101 -16.13 -1.69 -4.21
C HIS A 101 -17.20 -2.40 -5.05
N ARG A 102 -16.88 -2.78 -6.29
CA ARG A 102 -17.83 -3.43 -7.21
C ARG A 102 -17.82 -4.95 -7.11
N ASN A 103 -16.92 -5.52 -6.31
CA ASN A 103 -16.80 -6.96 -6.19
C ASN A 103 -18.00 -7.56 -5.45
N ARG A 104 -18.60 -8.59 -6.01
CA ARG A 104 -19.74 -9.32 -5.44
C ARG A 104 -19.41 -9.89 -4.06
N TRP A 105 -18.22 -10.46 -3.89
CA TRP A 105 -17.78 -11.09 -2.64
C TRP A 105 -17.68 -10.11 -1.48
N ILE A 106 -17.33 -8.86 -1.73
CA ILE A 106 -17.30 -7.82 -0.70
C ILE A 106 -18.70 -7.58 -0.14
N LYS A 107 -19.73 -7.56 -0.99
CA LYS A 107 -21.11 -7.38 -0.55
C LYS A 107 -21.59 -8.56 0.31
N GLU A 108 -21.16 -9.77 -0.04
CA GLU A 108 -21.54 -11.00 0.66
C GLU A 108 -20.77 -11.16 1.99
N LEU A 109 -19.47 -10.83 2.02
CA LEU A 109 -18.61 -11.01 3.20
C LEU A 109 -18.68 -9.85 4.19
N ARG A 110 -19.02 -8.65 3.73
CA ARG A 110 -19.07 -7.47 4.60
C ARG A 110 -19.85 -7.66 5.90
N PRO A 111 -21.07 -8.24 5.94
CA PRO A 111 -21.77 -8.47 7.19
C PRO A 111 -21.07 -9.47 8.12
N ILE A 112 -20.28 -10.38 7.56
CA ILE A 112 -19.48 -11.36 8.32
C ILE A 112 -18.27 -10.63 8.93
N TRP A 113 -17.58 -9.80 8.15
CA TRP A 113 -16.45 -9.01 8.62
C TRP A 113 -16.84 -8.03 9.72
N GLU A 114 -17.98 -7.34 9.56
CA GLU A 114 -18.50 -6.41 10.57
C GLU A 114 -18.80 -7.12 11.90
N LYS A 115 -19.28 -8.37 11.87
CA LYS A 115 -19.43 -9.20 13.09
C LYS A 115 -18.10 -9.57 13.75
N ARG A 116 -17.02 -9.62 12.98
CA ARG A 116 -15.65 -9.85 13.47
C ARG A 116 -14.95 -8.56 13.90
N GLY A 117 -15.57 -7.39 13.70
CA GLY A 117 -15.00 -6.09 14.00
C GLY A 117 -14.19 -5.47 12.85
N LEU A 118 -14.30 -5.98 11.61
CA LEU A 118 -13.67 -5.40 10.44
C LEU A 118 -14.67 -4.58 9.63
N PHE A 119 -14.39 -3.29 9.49
CA PHE A 119 -15.25 -2.33 8.79
C PHE A 119 -14.53 -1.72 7.59
N LEU A 120 -15.17 -1.68 6.43
CA LEU A 120 -14.64 -1.00 5.25
C LEU A 120 -15.22 0.40 5.13
N PHE A 121 -14.35 1.38 4.95
CA PHE A 121 -14.68 2.77 4.70
C PHE A 121 -14.13 3.20 3.33
N PHE A 122 -15.00 3.63 2.43
CA PHE A 122 -14.60 4.06 1.09
C PHE A 122 -14.47 5.56 1.02
N LEU A 123 -13.34 6.04 0.50
CA LEU A 123 -13.11 7.45 0.28
C LEU A 123 -14.01 7.99 -0.84
N PRO A 124 -14.40 9.27 -0.76
CA PRO A 124 -15.06 9.92 -1.89
C PRO A 124 -14.18 9.87 -3.15
N PRO A 125 -14.79 9.85 -4.34
CA PRO A 125 -14.04 9.96 -5.59
C PRO A 125 -13.14 11.21 -5.59
N TYR A 126 -11.97 11.09 -6.21
CA TYR A 126 -10.99 12.19 -6.34
C TYR A 126 -10.45 12.75 -5.03
N SER A 127 -10.36 11.92 -3.99
CA SER A 127 -9.81 12.31 -2.69
C SER A 127 -8.53 11.55 -2.29
N PRO A 128 -7.52 11.38 -3.17
CA PRO A 128 -6.32 10.61 -2.89
C PRO A 128 -5.52 11.21 -1.72
N HIS A 129 -5.53 12.54 -1.57
CA HIS A 129 -4.84 13.23 -0.46
C HIS A 129 -5.30 12.78 0.94
N LEU A 130 -6.43 12.11 1.05
CA LEU A 130 -6.91 11.51 2.31
C LEU A 130 -6.33 10.12 2.56
N ASN A 131 -5.68 9.49 1.57
CA ASN A 131 -5.11 8.16 1.70
C ASN A 131 -3.59 8.22 1.98
N ILE A 132 -3.21 8.00 3.22
CA ILE A 132 -1.79 8.03 3.61
C ILE A 132 -0.96 6.88 3.00
N ALA A 133 -1.59 5.84 2.47
CA ALA A 133 -0.89 4.76 1.77
C ALA A 133 -0.13 5.27 0.53
N GLU A 134 -0.59 6.34 -0.12
CA GLU A 134 0.16 6.97 -1.21
C GLU A 134 1.53 7.51 -0.74
N THR A 135 1.60 8.02 0.49
CA THR A 135 2.88 8.44 1.09
C THR A 135 3.81 7.25 1.30
N LEU A 136 3.27 6.10 1.73
CA LEU A 136 4.05 4.87 1.83
C LEU A 136 4.68 4.51 0.48
N TRP A 137 3.89 4.49 -0.61
CA TRP A 137 4.41 4.11 -1.92
C TRP A 137 5.46 5.09 -2.45
N ARG A 138 5.27 6.37 -2.22
CA ARG A 138 6.26 7.39 -2.58
C ARG A 138 7.58 7.21 -1.83
N ILE A 139 7.53 6.89 -0.54
CA ILE A 139 8.72 6.66 0.28
C ILE A 139 9.37 5.33 -0.07
N LEU A 140 8.61 4.26 -0.25
CA LEU A 140 9.11 2.96 -0.66
C LEU A 140 9.94 3.07 -1.95
N LYS A 141 9.34 3.66 -3.00
CA LYS A 141 9.97 3.78 -4.32
C LYS A 141 11.08 4.82 -4.37
N GLY A 142 10.95 5.92 -3.65
CA GLY A 142 11.88 7.06 -3.74
C GLY A 142 13.01 7.06 -2.71
N LYS A 143 12.90 6.25 -1.63
CA LYS A 143 13.89 6.29 -0.54
C LYS A 143 14.37 4.92 -0.10
N TRP A 144 13.49 3.90 -0.02
CA TRP A 144 13.83 2.62 0.57
C TRP A 144 14.35 1.62 -0.45
N ILE A 145 13.88 1.70 -1.70
CA ILE A 145 14.44 0.95 -2.83
C ILE A 145 15.51 1.83 -3.47
N ARG A 146 16.74 1.34 -3.51
CA ARG A 146 17.89 2.08 -4.05
C ARG A 146 18.01 1.85 -5.57
N PRO A 147 18.64 2.75 -6.32
CA PRO A 147 18.81 2.60 -7.77
C PRO A 147 19.38 1.24 -8.19
N GLN A 148 20.38 0.71 -7.45
CA GLN A 148 20.98 -0.58 -7.75
C GLN A 148 20.02 -1.76 -7.54
N ASP A 149 18.98 -1.62 -6.72
CA ASP A 149 18.02 -2.67 -6.47
C ASP A 149 17.11 -2.91 -7.71
N TYR A 150 17.03 -1.92 -8.62
CA TYR A 150 16.28 -2.02 -9.88
C TYR A 150 17.02 -2.78 -10.99
N MET A 151 18.30 -3.15 -10.80
CA MET A 151 19.13 -3.78 -11.81
C MET A 151 18.63 -5.16 -12.26
N THR A 152 18.03 -5.92 -11.37
CA THR A 152 17.46 -7.23 -11.67
C THR A 152 16.11 -7.43 -11.00
N LYS A 153 15.33 -8.36 -11.53
CA LYS A 153 14.07 -8.79 -10.92
C LYS A 153 14.27 -9.22 -9.45
N ASP A 154 15.28 -10.05 -9.21
CA ASP A 154 15.47 -10.68 -7.90
C ASP A 154 15.91 -9.67 -6.84
N THR A 155 16.81 -8.74 -7.20
CA THR A 155 17.23 -7.67 -6.29
C THR A 155 16.08 -6.72 -5.98
N LEU A 156 15.26 -6.36 -6.97
CA LEU A 156 14.11 -5.49 -6.78
C LEU A 156 13.04 -6.12 -5.88
N PHE A 157 12.70 -7.38 -6.14
CA PHE A 157 11.67 -8.08 -5.36
C PHE A 157 12.13 -8.32 -3.93
N TYR A 158 13.39 -8.70 -3.75
CA TYR A 158 13.97 -8.84 -2.42
C TYR A 158 13.98 -7.51 -1.66
N ALA A 159 14.47 -6.43 -2.27
CA ALA A 159 14.50 -5.11 -1.65
C ALA A 159 13.10 -4.60 -1.28
N THR A 160 12.13 -4.79 -2.18
CA THR A 160 10.73 -4.43 -1.95
C THR A 160 10.16 -5.19 -0.75
N ASN A 161 10.24 -6.51 -0.75
CA ASN A 161 9.69 -7.33 0.33
C ASN A 161 10.40 -7.08 1.67
N ARG A 162 11.72 -6.90 1.66
CA ARG A 162 12.49 -6.54 2.86
C ARG A 162 12.05 -5.21 3.43
N ALA A 163 11.89 -4.17 2.60
CA ALA A 163 11.44 -2.87 3.05
C ALA A 163 10.03 -2.94 3.66
N LEU A 164 9.10 -3.64 3.01
CA LEU A 164 7.74 -3.83 3.53
C LEU A 164 7.71 -4.57 4.87
N ALA A 165 8.55 -5.59 5.03
CA ALA A 165 8.66 -6.37 6.28
C ALA A 165 9.31 -5.60 7.44
N ASP A 166 10.04 -4.51 7.15
CA ASP A 166 10.74 -3.69 8.14
C ASP A 166 9.95 -2.45 8.58
N ILE A 167 8.78 -2.21 7.97
CA ILE A 167 7.88 -1.11 8.35
C ILE A 167 7.44 -1.30 9.82
N GLY A 168 7.51 -0.23 10.60
CA GLY A 168 7.19 -0.23 12.02
C GLY A 168 8.28 -0.84 12.92
N LYS A 169 9.42 -1.23 12.36
CA LYS A 169 10.60 -1.74 13.06
C LYS A 169 11.80 -0.81 12.81
N GLY A 170 12.57 -1.07 11.75
CA GLY A 170 13.67 -0.22 11.30
C GLY A 170 13.24 0.93 10.38
N LEU A 171 12.14 0.77 9.65
CA LEU A 171 11.61 1.77 8.72
C LEU A 171 10.30 2.36 9.25
N ASN A 172 10.31 3.68 9.47
CA ASN A 172 9.15 4.41 9.97
C ASN A 172 8.85 5.62 9.08
N ILE A 173 7.56 5.93 8.93
CA ILE A 173 7.05 7.10 8.21
C ILE A 173 6.45 8.07 9.22
N HIS A 174 6.90 9.32 9.17
CA HIS A 174 6.28 10.40 9.92
C HIS A 174 5.16 11.01 9.07
N PHE A 175 3.93 10.65 9.37
CA PHE A 175 2.75 11.23 8.71
C PHE A 175 2.43 12.58 9.34
N PHE A 176 2.42 13.64 8.54
CA PHE A 176 1.97 14.95 9.01
C PHE A 176 0.50 14.86 9.44
N LYS A 177 0.19 15.41 10.62
CA LYS A 177 -1.20 15.65 11.00
C LYS A 177 -1.69 16.81 10.14
N HIS A 178 -2.70 16.59 9.33
CA HIS A 178 -3.44 17.70 8.79
C HIS A 178 -4.15 18.38 9.97
N VAL A 179 -3.59 19.51 10.40
CA VAL A 179 -4.31 20.42 11.27
C VAL A 179 -5.39 21.03 10.38
N ALA A 180 -6.64 20.71 10.66
CA ALA A 180 -7.80 21.32 10.02
C ALA A 180 -7.92 22.77 10.45
#